data_3018cbf5105bdec0b88594ed722f1936
#
_entry.id   3018cbf5105bdec0b88594ed722f1936
#
_cell.length_a   1.000
_cell.length_b   1.000
_cell.length_c   1.000
_cell.angle_alpha   90.00
_cell.angle_beta   90.00
_cell.angle_gamma   90.00
#
_symmetry.space_group_name_H-M   'P 1'
#
loop_
_entity.id
_entity.type
_entity.pdbx_description
1 polymer ?
#
loop_
_entity_poly.entity_id
_entity_poly.type
_entity_poly.pdbx_seq_one_letter_code
_entity_poly.pdbx_strand_id
1 'polypeptide(L)'
;NQVNLSVCHGYHAMSLIRRLLGVGFENATIRGQRFTSRVVAGPDRSGPPTKEQVVEAETDYASLDFGDRIGIYEFCLPQYRNRVRGQRVCIRGERGEIVDDRVTYLKDEVTPIESRLVRHEAGRNGDLEGFHLKAIQFQDDWVYRNPVAPARLSDEEIAVAKCLLDMQDFVENGVSFYSLEEACQDQYLALACTRAIESGEMVRTAKQVWAE
;
A
#
# COMPACT_ATOMS: atom_id res chain seq x y z
N ASN A 1 8.24 5.93 -14.22
CA ASN A 1 7.12 5.48 -13.38
C ASN A 1 7.43 5.74 -11.91
N GLN A 2 6.42 6.14 -11.13
CA GLN A 2 6.58 6.52 -9.74
C GLN A 2 5.44 5.95 -8.89
N VAL A 3 5.78 5.49 -7.68
CA VAL A 3 4.81 5.17 -6.62
C VAL A 3 5.15 5.96 -5.37
N ASN A 4 4.15 6.59 -4.77
CA ASN A 4 4.24 7.32 -3.51
C ASN A 4 3.31 6.66 -2.49
N LEU A 5 3.84 6.21 -1.37
CA LEU A 5 3.12 5.37 -0.42
C LEU A 5 3.25 5.87 1.02
N SER A 6 2.11 6.11 1.68
CA SER A 6 2.05 6.45 3.11
C SER A 6 0.96 5.66 3.87
N VAL A 7 0.71 4.39 3.48
CA VAL A 7 -0.37 3.56 4.05
C VAL A 7 0.10 2.53 5.08
N CYS A 8 1.36 2.10 5.02
CA CYS A 8 1.89 1.04 5.88
C CYS A 8 3.41 1.16 6.04
N HIS A 9 3.96 0.37 6.94
CA HIS A 9 5.38 0.40 7.30
C HIS A 9 6.13 -0.85 6.87
N GLY A 10 7.47 -0.78 6.89
CA GLY A 10 8.37 -1.92 6.72
C GLY A 10 8.12 -2.71 5.44
N TYR A 11 8.17 -4.02 5.53
CA TYR A 11 8.02 -4.93 4.39
C TYR A 11 6.65 -4.81 3.70
N HIS A 12 5.58 -4.43 4.40
CA HIS A 12 4.27 -4.16 3.79
C HIS A 12 4.33 -3.03 2.75
N ALA A 13 5.04 -1.94 3.09
CA ALA A 13 5.25 -0.85 2.15
C ALA A 13 6.11 -1.27 0.97
N MET A 14 7.17 -2.05 1.22
CA MET A 14 8.06 -2.54 0.17
C MET A 14 7.34 -3.46 -0.80
N SER A 15 6.51 -4.36 -0.30
CA SER A 15 5.66 -5.24 -1.12
C SER A 15 4.73 -4.44 -2.04
N LEU A 16 4.05 -3.43 -1.50
CA LEU A 16 3.16 -2.58 -2.31
C LEU A 16 3.94 -1.76 -3.35
N ILE A 17 5.05 -1.14 -2.97
CA ILE A 17 5.90 -0.37 -3.90
C ILE A 17 6.36 -1.26 -5.05
N ARG A 18 6.89 -2.45 -4.76
CA ARG A 18 7.35 -3.39 -5.79
C ARG A 18 6.22 -3.80 -6.73
N ARG A 19 5.08 -4.21 -6.19
CA ARG A 19 3.92 -4.65 -6.99
C ARG A 19 3.36 -3.53 -7.87
N LEU A 20 3.22 -2.33 -7.32
CA LEU A 20 2.67 -1.19 -8.05
C LEU A 20 3.64 -0.63 -9.10
N LEU A 21 4.95 -0.76 -8.90
CA LEU A 21 5.97 -0.41 -9.90
C LEU A 21 6.24 -1.53 -10.91
N GLY A 22 5.76 -2.75 -10.66
CA GLY A 22 6.14 -3.92 -11.45
C GLY A 22 7.62 -4.28 -11.31
N VAL A 23 8.19 -4.08 -10.11
CA VAL A 23 9.56 -4.44 -9.76
C VAL A 23 9.57 -5.85 -9.16
N GLY A 24 10.43 -6.72 -9.66
CA GLY A 24 10.68 -8.06 -9.12
C GLY A 24 11.81 -8.06 -8.09
N PHE A 25 12.96 -8.59 -8.50
CA PHE A 25 14.15 -8.72 -7.65
C PHE A 25 15.27 -7.73 -8.03
N GLU A 26 14.92 -6.64 -8.71
CA GLU A 26 15.85 -5.60 -9.11
C GLU A 26 16.50 -4.92 -7.90
N ASN A 27 17.75 -4.53 -8.07
CA ASN A 27 18.47 -3.76 -7.07
C ASN A 27 17.98 -2.31 -7.04
N ALA A 28 18.01 -1.73 -5.85
CA ALA A 28 17.65 -0.35 -5.61
C ALA A 28 18.82 0.47 -5.05
N THR A 29 18.84 1.76 -5.37
CA THR A 29 19.58 2.76 -4.63
C THR A 29 18.62 3.47 -3.69
N ILE A 30 18.85 3.36 -2.39
CA ILE A 30 17.94 3.85 -1.35
C ILE A 30 18.56 5.05 -0.65
N ARG A 31 17.78 6.14 -0.52
CA ARG A 31 18.11 7.30 0.32
C ARG A 31 16.98 7.51 1.30
N GLY A 32 17.32 7.73 2.57
CA GLY A 32 16.33 7.89 3.62
C GLY A 32 16.72 8.97 4.61
N GLN A 33 15.72 9.46 5.32
CA GLN A 33 15.89 10.37 6.44
C GLN A 33 14.73 10.24 7.42
N ARG A 34 15.00 10.56 8.67
CA ARG A 34 13.99 10.72 9.71
C ARG A 34 13.96 12.15 10.17
N PHE A 35 12.77 12.69 10.38
CA PHE A 35 12.64 13.96 11.07
C PHE A 35 11.59 13.88 12.16
N THR A 36 11.76 14.70 13.19
CA THR A 36 10.86 14.79 14.33
C THR A 36 10.02 16.06 14.23
N SER A 37 8.74 15.94 14.44
CA SER A 37 7.81 17.07 14.49
C SER A 37 6.74 16.87 15.55
N ARG A 38 6.12 17.96 16.01
CA ARG A 38 4.96 17.89 16.90
C ARG A 38 3.71 17.62 16.07
N VAL A 39 2.95 16.62 16.47
CA VAL A 39 1.70 16.22 15.82
C VAL A 39 0.60 15.96 16.85
N VAL A 40 -0.64 16.11 16.45
CA VAL A 40 -1.77 15.60 17.24
C VAL A 40 -1.87 14.10 17.02
N ALA A 41 -1.83 13.34 18.10
CA ALA A 41 -1.93 11.88 18.04
C ALA A 41 -3.27 11.44 17.44
N GLY A 42 -3.21 10.53 16.49
CA GLY A 42 -4.39 9.88 15.88
C GLY A 42 -4.87 8.67 16.67
N PRO A 43 -5.91 7.99 16.16
CA PRO A 43 -6.37 6.73 16.71
C PRO A 43 -5.28 5.64 16.65
N ASP A 44 -5.28 4.77 17.63
CA ASP A 44 -4.49 3.55 17.66
C ASP A 44 -5.40 2.29 17.68
N ARG A 45 -4.84 1.14 17.99
CA ARG A 45 -5.62 -0.12 18.08
C ARG A 45 -6.62 -0.13 19.23
N SER A 46 -6.44 0.73 20.24
CA SER A 46 -7.37 0.87 21.38
C SER A 46 -8.54 1.81 21.05
N GLY A 47 -8.47 2.51 19.92
CA GLY A 47 -9.49 3.45 19.46
C GLY A 47 -8.99 4.89 19.39
N PRO A 48 -9.91 5.86 19.23
CA PRO A 48 -9.56 7.28 19.19
C PRO A 48 -9.12 7.77 20.57
N PRO A 49 -8.20 8.75 20.60
CA PRO A 49 -7.84 9.40 21.86
C PRO A 49 -9.06 10.10 22.50
N THR A 50 -9.20 10.01 23.82
CA THR A 50 -10.31 10.64 24.56
C THR A 50 -10.13 12.15 24.76
N LYS A 51 -8.92 12.67 24.53
CA LYS A 51 -8.56 14.09 24.58
C LYS A 51 -7.45 14.37 23.59
N GLU A 52 -7.32 15.62 23.18
CA GLU A 52 -6.20 16.04 22.33
C GLU A 52 -4.87 15.76 23.02
N GLN A 53 -3.98 15.12 22.30
CA GLN A 53 -2.61 14.83 22.74
C GLN A 53 -1.65 15.28 21.64
N VAL A 54 -0.81 16.26 21.94
CA VAL A 54 0.29 16.67 21.08
C VAL A 54 1.53 15.88 21.49
N VAL A 55 2.07 15.12 20.58
CA VAL A 55 3.26 14.27 20.80
C VAL A 55 4.39 14.66 19.85
N GLU A 56 5.62 14.40 20.24
CA GLU A 56 6.72 14.37 19.28
C GLU A 56 6.64 13.05 18.50
N ALA A 57 6.65 13.16 17.19
CA ALA A 57 6.53 12.03 16.27
C ALA A 57 7.67 12.02 15.29
N GLU A 58 8.27 10.86 15.13
CA GLU A 58 9.22 10.58 14.07
C GLU A 58 8.46 10.24 12.79
N THR A 59 8.88 10.85 11.68
CA THR A 59 8.41 10.53 10.34
C THR A 59 9.58 10.04 9.52
N ASP A 60 9.45 8.83 9.01
CA ASP A 60 10.40 8.21 8.12
C ASP A 60 10.08 8.52 6.67
N TYR A 61 11.08 8.94 5.91
CA TYR A 61 11.02 9.13 4.46
C TYR A 61 12.12 8.34 3.79
N ALA A 62 11.80 7.69 2.68
CA ALA A 62 12.82 7.10 1.82
C ALA A 62 12.42 7.15 0.35
N SER A 63 13.42 7.21 -0.52
CA SER A 63 13.29 6.96 -1.95
C SER A 63 14.05 5.70 -2.33
N LEU A 64 13.39 4.84 -3.13
CA LEU A 64 13.94 3.61 -3.68
C LEU A 64 14.03 3.80 -5.20
N ASP A 65 15.22 3.99 -5.70
CA ASP A 65 15.51 4.21 -7.12
C ASP A 65 15.92 2.87 -7.77
N PHE A 66 15.10 2.40 -8.71
CA PHE A 66 15.30 1.18 -9.49
C PHE A 66 15.74 1.48 -10.94
N GLY A 67 16.22 2.70 -11.21
CA GLY A 67 16.63 3.17 -12.52
C GLY A 67 15.54 3.98 -13.22
N ASP A 68 14.66 3.35 -13.94
CA ASP A 68 13.53 3.98 -14.64
C ASP A 68 12.25 4.10 -13.79
N ARG A 69 12.26 3.54 -12.59
CA ARG A 69 11.14 3.51 -11.64
C ARG A 69 11.57 3.94 -10.26
N ILE A 70 10.73 4.71 -9.57
CA ILE A 70 11.03 5.21 -8.24
C ILE A 70 9.86 4.96 -7.28
N GLY A 71 10.17 4.38 -6.12
CA GLY A 71 9.28 4.29 -4.97
C GLY A 71 9.58 5.38 -3.96
N ILE A 72 8.54 6.03 -3.44
CA ILE A 72 8.65 6.98 -2.33
C ILE A 72 7.87 6.40 -1.15
N TYR A 73 8.53 6.30 -0.03
CA TYR A 73 8.01 5.80 1.23
C TYR A 73 7.91 6.92 2.26
N GLU A 74 6.79 6.99 2.93
CA GLU A 74 6.57 7.86 4.08
C GLU A 74 5.82 7.09 5.17
N PHE A 75 6.27 7.19 6.43
CA PHE A 75 5.57 6.59 7.55
C PHE A 75 5.72 7.40 8.84
N CYS A 76 4.59 7.66 9.52
CA CYS A 76 4.53 8.30 10.82
C CYS A 76 3.56 7.53 11.73
N LEU A 77 4.09 6.77 12.68
CA LEU A 77 3.29 5.87 13.53
C LEU A 77 2.15 6.58 14.27
N PRO A 78 2.31 7.74 14.93
CA PRO A 78 1.21 8.41 15.63
C PRO A 78 0.13 8.97 14.71
N GLN A 79 0.34 8.99 13.41
CA GLN A 79 -0.58 9.62 12.45
C GLN A 79 -1.09 8.71 11.34
N TYR A 80 -0.56 7.50 11.14
CA TYR A 80 -0.94 6.68 10.00
C TYR A 80 -2.42 6.25 9.99
N ARG A 81 -3.12 6.35 11.13
CA ARG A 81 -4.57 6.11 11.26
C ARG A 81 -5.37 7.40 11.47
N ASN A 82 -4.72 8.57 11.38
CA ASN A 82 -5.38 9.84 11.60
C ASN A 82 -6.20 10.24 10.36
N ARG A 83 -7.47 10.62 10.57
CA ARG A 83 -8.36 11.07 9.48
C ARG A 83 -7.92 12.36 8.81
N VAL A 84 -7.18 13.22 9.54
CA VAL A 84 -6.68 14.51 9.02
C VAL A 84 -5.49 14.28 8.10
N ARG A 85 -4.65 13.30 8.40
CA ARG A 85 -3.52 12.87 7.58
C ARG A 85 -3.79 11.46 7.08
N GLY A 86 -4.70 11.34 6.12
CA GLY A 86 -5.11 10.05 5.56
C GLY A 86 -3.96 9.27 4.93
N GLN A 87 -4.11 7.96 4.93
CA GLN A 87 -3.29 7.08 4.12
C GLN A 87 -3.38 7.50 2.65
N ARG A 88 -2.26 7.45 1.93
CA ARG A 88 -2.21 7.83 0.51
C ARG A 88 -1.45 6.82 -0.32
N VAL A 89 -2.01 6.52 -1.47
CA VAL A 89 -1.37 5.78 -2.55
C VAL A 89 -1.42 6.67 -3.79
N CYS A 90 -0.24 7.02 -4.31
CA CYS A 90 -0.15 7.77 -5.56
C CYS A 90 0.72 6.97 -6.53
N ILE A 91 0.18 6.62 -7.69
CA ILE A 91 0.84 5.88 -8.75
C ILE A 91 0.88 6.76 -9.99
N ARG A 92 2.05 7.01 -10.56
CA ARG A 92 2.25 7.78 -11.78
C ARG A 92 2.90 6.94 -12.84
N GLY A 93 2.25 6.82 -13.96
CA GLY A 93 2.76 6.20 -15.18
C GLY A 93 2.90 7.22 -16.31
N GLU A 94 3.29 6.74 -17.48
CA GLU A 94 3.48 7.58 -18.67
C GLU A 94 2.20 8.27 -19.14
N ARG A 95 1.05 7.63 -18.95
CA ARG A 95 -0.22 8.08 -19.51
C ARG A 95 -1.28 8.38 -18.46
N GLY A 96 -0.93 8.34 -17.17
CA GLY A 96 -1.92 8.60 -16.14
C GLY A 96 -1.39 8.54 -14.71
N GLU A 97 -2.28 8.90 -13.82
CA GLU A 97 -2.04 8.96 -12.38
C GLU A 97 -3.23 8.36 -11.64
N ILE A 98 -2.95 7.61 -10.59
CA ILE A 98 -3.95 7.18 -9.61
C ILE A 98 -3.57 7.83 -8.28
N VAL A 99 -4.49 8.56 -7.68
CA VAL A 99 -4.36 9.12 -6.32
C VAL A 99 -5.53 8.62 -5.48
N ASP A 100 -5.24 7.67 -4.62
CA ASP A 100 -6.23 6.96 -3.80
C ASP A 100 -7.32 6.31 -4.67
N ASP A 101 -8.51 6.89 -4.76
CA ASP A 101 -9.62 6.41 -5.60
C ASP A 101 -9.75 7.16 -6.93
N ARG A 102 -9.02 8.27 -7.11
CA ARG A 102 -9.11 9.08 -8.32
C ARG A 102 -8.12 8.63 -9.38
N VAL A 103 -8.62 8.41 -10.58
CA VAL A 103 -7.84 7.98 -11.74
C VAL A 103 -7.92 9.05 -12.83
N THR A 104 -6.77 9.57 -13.26
CA THR A 104 -6.66 10.50 -14.39
C THR A 104 -5.74 9.88 -15.43
N TYR A 105 -6.18 9.79 -16.67
CA TYR A 105 -5.37 9.19 -17.73
C TYR A 105 -5.66 9.80 -19.10
N LEU A 106 -4.72 9.64 -20.03
CA LEU A 106 -4.88 10.06 -21.42
C LEU A 106 -5.54 8.93 -22.22
N LYS A 107 -6.74 9.19 -22.75
CA LYS A 107 -7.42 8.30 -23.72
C LYS A 107 -6.66 8.22 -25.03
N ASP A 108 -6.22 9.36 -25.50
CA ASP A 108 -5.33 9.56 -26.65
C ASP A 108 -4.26 10.61 -26.29
N GLU A 109 -3.58 11.23 -27.27
CA GLU A 109 -2.46 12.16 -27.01
C GLU A 109 -2.89 13.46 -26.33
N VAL A 110 -4.18 13.83 -26.44
CA VAL A 110 -4.68 15.14 -26.03
C VAL A 110 -5.91 15.09 -25.12
N THR A 111 -6.58 13.95 -24.99
CA THR A 111 -7.86 13.83 -24.28
C THR A 111 -7.65 13.26 -22.87
N PRO A 112 -7.63 14.09 -21.82
CA PRO A 112 -7.60 13.61 -20.45
C PRO A 112 -8.95 13.06 -20.03
N ILE A 113 -8.96 11.94 -19.33
CA ILE A 113 -10.15 11.36 -18.69
C ILE A 113 -9.94 11.36 -17.18
N GLU A 114 -10.91 11.89 -16.46
CA GLU A 114 -11.01 11.77 -15.00
C GLU A 114 -12.07 10.76 -14.63
N SER A 115 -11.75 9.83 -13.74
CA SER A 115 -12.65 8.80 -13.25
C SER A 115 -12.31 8.44 -11.81
N ARG A 116 -13.08 7.52 -11.21
CA ARG A 116 -12.84 7.04 -9.85
C ARG A 116 -13.01 5.54 -9.75
N LEU A 117 -12.30 4.95 -8.78
CA LEU A 117 -12.60 3.63 -8.26
C LEU A 117 -13.83 3.74 -7.36
N VAL A 118 -14.87 3.00 -7.67
CA VAL A 118 -16.15 3.05 -6.94
C VAL A 118 -16.30 1.80 -6.08
N ARG A 119 -16.44 2.00 -4.76
CA ARG A 119 -16.75 0.92 -3.82
C ARG A 119 -18.24 0.65 -3.81
N HIS A 120 -18.62 -0.59 -4.09
CA HIS A 120 -19.99 -1.07 -3.98
C HIS A 120 -20.16 -1.83 -2.67
N GLU A 121 -20.98 -1.27 -1.78
CA GLU A 121 -21.27 -1.82 -0.45
C GLU A 121 -22.76 -2.09 -0.33
N ALA A 122 -23.12 -3.22 0.30
CA ALA A 122 -24.50 -3.50 0.72
C ALA A 122 -24.82 -2.75 2.02
N GLY A 123 -26.10 -2.72 2.38
CA GLY A 123 -26.60 -2.15 3.64
C GLY A 123 -26.79 -0.65 3.63
N ARG A 124 -26.66 -0.02 2.45
CA ARG A 124 -26.95 1.41 2.25
C ARG A 124 -28.34 1.60 1.68
N ASN A 125 -28.92 2.79 1.90
CA ASN A 125 -30.19 3.22 1.31
C ASN A 125 -31.37 2.25 1.57
N GLY A 126 -31.35 1.56 2.71
CA GLY A 126 -32.45 0.69 3.16
C GLY A 126 -32.46 -0.71 2.56
N ASP A 127 -31.41 -1.14 1.88
CA ASP A 127 -31.29 -2.56 1.53
C ASP A 127 -31.08 -3.42 2.81
N LEU A 128 -31.58 -4.64 2.80
CA LEU A 128 -31.58 -5.54 3.94
C LEU A 128 -30.43 -6.56 3.94
N GLU A 129 -29.49 -6.43 3.02
CA GLU A 129 -28.36 -7.37 2.91
C GLU A 129 -27.33 -7.24 4.06
N GLY A 130 -27.38 -6.10 4.78
CA GLY A 130 -26.39 -5.76 5.83
C GLY A 130 -25.09 -5.18 5.26
N PHE A 131 -24.28 -4.60 6.13
CA PHE A 131 -23.08 -3.89 5.69
C PHE A 131 -21.95 -4.86 5.34
N HIS A 132 -21.60 -4.93 4.05
CA HIS A 132 -20.41 -5.62 3.57
C HIS A 132 -19.94 -5.04 2.23
N LEU A 133 -18.63 -5.16 1.95
CA LEU A 133 -18.08 -4.82 0.64
C LEU A 133 -18.51 -5.88 -0.38
N LYS A 134 -19.10 -5.48 -1.50
CA LYS A 134 -19.41 -6.35 -2.65
C LYS A 134 -18.26 -6.41 -3.64
N ALA A 135 -17.81 -5.24 -4.10
CA ALA A 135 -16.83 -5.11 -5.18
C ALA A 135 -16.26 -3.70 -5.27
N ILE A 136 -15.21 -3.53 -6.08
CA ILE A 136 -14.70 -2.23 -6.52
C ILE A 136 -14.76 -2.19 -8.04
N GLN A 137 -15.29 -1.10 -8.58
CA GLN A 137 -15.50 -0.87 -10.00
C GLN A 137 -14.63 0.29 -10.50
N PHE A 138 -14.12 0.16 -11.71
CA PHE A 138 -13.54 1.23 -12.48
C PHE A 138 -14.23 1.28 -13.85
N GLN A 139 -14.93 2.38 -14.13
CA GLN A 139 -15.79 2.50 -15.33
C GLN A 139 -16.78 1.32 -15.44
N ASP A 140 -16.68 0.51 -16.48
CA ASP A 140 -17.57 -0.62 -16.75
C ASP A 140 -17.03 -1.95 -16.16
N ASP A 141 -15.81 -1.95 -15.60
CA ASP A 141 -15.11 -3.16 -15.15
C ASP A 141 -15.09 -3.30 -13.64
N TRP A 142 -15.30 -4.53 -13.18
CA TRP A 142 -15.03 -4.91 -11.80
C TRP A 142 -13.53 -5.18 -11.62
N VAL A 143 -12.81 -4.24 -10.99
CA VAL A 143 -11.37 -4.41 -10.70
C VAL A 143 -11.12 -5.27 -9.46
N TYR A 144 -12.15 -5.41 -8.61
CA TYR A 144 -12.11 -6.30 -7.45
C TYR A 144 -13.51 -6.81 -7.11
N ARG A 145 -13.64 -8.09 -6.79
CA ARG A 145 -14.85 -8.71 -6.22
C ARG A 145 -14.49 -9.33 -4.89
N ASN A 146 -15.27 -9.05 -3.84
CA ASN A 146 -15.02 -9.60 -2.52
C ASN A 146 -15.31 -11.13 -2.54
N PRO A 147 -14.27 -11.99 -2.35
CA PRO A 147 -14.44 -13.44 -2.43
C PRO A 147 -15.22 -14.02 -1.26
N VAL A 148 -15.39 -13.27 -0.17
CA VAL A 148 -16.09 -13.70 1.05
C VAL A 148 -17.42 -12.99 1.26
N ALA A 149 -17.92 -12.27 0.25
CA ALA A 149 -19.27 -11.70 0.32
C ALA A 149 -20.32 -12.82 0.46
N PRO A 150 -21.35 -12.66 1.30
CA PRO A 150 -21.81 -11.46 2.00
C PRO A 150 -21.30 -11.33 3.45
N ALA A 151 -20.15 -11.87 3.80
CA ALA A 151 -19.62 -11.77 5.16
C ALA A 151 -19.38 -10.29 5.55
N ARG A 152 -19.80 -9.91 6.75
CA ARG A 152 -19.69 -8.55 7.29
C ARG A 152 -18.31 -8.30 7.88
N LEU A 153 -17.32 -8.25 7.03
CA LEU A 153 -15.92 -8.11 7.39
C LEU A 153 -15.41 -6.72 7.01
N SER A 154 -14.51 -6.16 7.82
CA SER A 154 -13.71 -5.00 7.47
C SER A 154 -12.72 -5.33 6.33
N ASP A 155 -12.12 -4.33 5.71
CA ASP A 155 -11.13 -4.54 4.66
C ASP A 155 -9.93 -5.36 5.15
N GLU A 156 -9.49 -5.17 6.40
CA GLU A 156 -8.40 -5.93 7.01
C GLU A 156 -8.80 -7.42 7.19
N GLU A 157 -10.01 -7.67 7.65
CA GLU A 157 -10.54 -9.05 7.81
C GLU A 157 -10.77 -9.75 6.46
N ILE A 158 -11.22 -9.01 5.44
CA ILE A 158 -11.31 -9.53 4.06
C ILE A 158 -9.93 -9.92 3.54
N ALA A 159 -8.91 -9.09 3.78
CA ALA A 159 -7.54 -9.40 3.39
C ALA A 159 -7.01 -10.67 4.09
N VAL A 160 -7.27 -10.84 5.39
CA VAL A 160 -6.92 -12.06 6.14
C VAL A 160 -7.68 -13.27 5.60
N ALA A 161 -8.98 -13.14 5.36
CA ALA A 161 -9.79 -14.22 4.80
C ALA A 161 -9.28 -14.63 3.40
N LYS A 162 -8.91 -13.67 2.56
CA LYS A 162 -8.30 -13.95 1.24
C LYS A 162 -6.98 -14.71 1.38
N CYS A 163 -6.10 -14.33 2.31
CA CYS A 163 -4.87 -15.08 2.58
C CYS A 163 -5.14 -16.55 3.00
N LEU A 164 -6.18 -16.79 3.80
CA LEU A 164 -6.57 -18.15 4.20
C LEU A 164 -7.09 -18.96 3.01
N LEU A 165 -7.90 -18.35 2.13
CA LEU A 165 -8.38 -19.00 0.90
C LEU A 165 -7.21 -19.32 -0.06
N ASP A 166 -6.26 -18.40 -0.21
CA ASP A 166 -5.08 -18.63 -1.04
C ASP A 166 -4.17 -19.71 -0.44
N MET A 167 -4.07 -19.78 0.90
CA MET A 167 -3.33 -20.86 1.58
C MET A 167 -4.02 -22.21 1.39
N GLN A 168 -5.33 -22.24 1.42
CA GLN A 168 -6.09 -23.46 1.11
C GLN A 168 -5.80 -23.92 -0.33
N ASP A 169 -5.88 -23.02 -1.30
CA ASP A 169 -5.59 -23.33 -2.70
C ASP A 169 -4.14 -23.81 -2.91
N PHE A 170 -3.19 -23.20 -2.19
CA PHE A 170 -1.81 -23.66 -2.16
C PHE A 170 -1.67 -25.09 -1.63
N VAL A 171 -2.35 -25.43 -0.54
CA VAL A 171 -2.30 -26.77 0.06
C VAL A 171 -2.96 -27.81 -0.82
N GLU A 172 -4.10 -27.48 -1.44
CA GLU A 172 -4.89 -28.40 -2.24
C GLU A 172 -4.37 -28.58 -3.66
N ASN A 173 -3.90 -27.49 -4.28
CA ASN A 173 -3.60 -27.41 -5.71
C ASN A 173 -2.16 -27.00 -6.02
N GLY A 174 -1.35 -26.64 -5.02
CA GLY A 174 0.02 -26.19 -5.20
C GLY A 174 0.16 -24.79 -5.83
N VAL A 175 -0.91 -23.98 -5.83
CA VAL A 175 -0.92 -22.65 -6.43
C VAL A 175 -0.27 -21.64 -5.48
N SER A 176 0.97 -21.24 -5.77
CA SER A 176 1.66 -20.21 -4.97
C SER A 176 1.06 -18.83 -5.23
N PHE A 177 0.75 -18.09 -4.17
CA PHE A 177 0.24 -16.73 -4.24
C PHE A 177 1.25 -15.68 -3.76
N TYR A 178 2.23 -16.09 -2.95
CA TYR A 178 3.31 -15.24 -2.44
C TYR A 178 4.47 -16.12 -2.01
N SER A 179 5.53 -16.12 -2.77
CA SER A 179 6.64 -17.04 -2.54
C SER A 179 7.55 -16.59 -1.39
N LEU A 180 8.36 -17.51 -0.87
CA LEU A 180 9.37 -17.19 0.15
C LEU A 180 10.39 -16.19 -0.39
N GLU A 181 10.75 -16.31 -1.66
CA GLU A 181 11.67 -15.39 -2.34
C GLU A 181 11.11 -13.96 -2.36
N GLU A 182 9.83 -13.79 -2.68
CA GLU A 182 9.16 -12.48 -2.64
C GLU A 182 9.15 -11.92 -1.22
N ALA A 183 8.82 -12.74 -0.22
CA ALA A 183 8.82 -12.33 1.19
C ALA A 183 10.23 -11.92 1.67
N CYS A 184 11.26 -12.67 1.28
CA CYS A 184 12.65 -12.34 1.57
C CYS A 184 13.06 -11.02 0.92
N GLN A 185 12.65 -10.78 -0.33
CA GLN A 185 12.95 -9.55 -1.05
C GLN A 185 12.28 -8.33 -0.39
N ASP A 186 11.02 -8.44 -0.01
CA ASP A 186 10.30 -7.37 0.67
C ASP A 186 10.95 -7.04 2.03
N GLN A 187 11.31 -8.05 2.79
CA GLN A 187 12.01 -7.87 4.06
C GLN A 187 13.42 -7.28 3.87
N TYR A 188 14.15 -7.72 2.87
CA TYR A 188 15.49 -7.21 2.57
C TYR A 188 15.45 -5.71 2.21
N LEU A 189 14.52 -5.29 1.35
CA LEU A 189 14.32 -3.89 1.01
C LEU A 189 13.89 -3.06 2.22
N ALA A 190 13.05 -3.61 3.10
CA ALA A 190 12.63 -2.94 4.33
C ALA A 190 13.83 -2.70 5.28
N LEU A 191 14.69 -3.70 5.46
CA LEU A 191 15.91 -3.55 6.27
C LEU A 191 16.90 -2.55 5.66
N ALA A 192 17.07 -2.58 4.33
CA ALA A 192 17.92 -1.62 3.62
C ALA A 192 17.37 -0.19 3.73
N CYS A 193 16.05 -0.03 3.66
CA CYS A 193 15.35 1.23 3.85
C CYS A 193 15.55 1.77 5.27
N THR A 194 15.34 0.93 6.30
CA THR A 194 15.58 1.28 7.70
C THR A 194 17.02 1.73 7.91
N ARG A 195 17.99 1.00 7.37
CA ARG A 195 19.41 1.36 7.45
C ARG A 195 19.69 2.72 6.82
N ALA A 196 19.11 3.02 5.64
CA ALA A 196 19.29 4.31 4.98
C ALA A 196 18.69 5.46 5.80
N ILE A 197 17.53 5.23 6.43
CA ILE A 197 16.86 6.22 7.28
C ILE A 197 17.66 6.50 8.57
N GLU A 198 18.14 5.45 9.23
CA GLU A 198 18.86 5.56 10.50
C GLU A 198 20.27 6.15 10.35
N SER A 199 20.96 5.76 9.28
CA SER A 199 22.33 6.28 9.04
C SER A 199 22.35 7.62 8.33
N GLY A 200 21.31 7.99 7.59
CA GLY A 200 21.30 9.12 6.65
C GLY A 200 22.20 8.90 5.43
N GLU A 201 22.79 7.72 5.30
CA GLU A 201 23.65 7.37 4.18
C GLU A 201 22.86 6.67 3.05
N MET A 202 23.37 6.79 1.85
CA MET A 202 22.83 6.08 0.70
C MET A 202 23.17 4.59 0.78
N VAL A 203 22.15 3.74 0.69
CA VAL A 203 22.29 2.27 0.67
C VAL A 203 22.05 1.76 -0.75
N ARG A 204 22.94 0.92 -1.27
CA ARG A 204 22.72 0.18 -2.52
C ARG A 204 22.46 -1.27 -2.19
N THR A 205 21.36 -1.81 -2.70
CA THR A 205 21.07 -3.25 -2.57
C THR A 205 21.89 -4.06 -3.56
N ALA A 206 22.04 -5.34 -3.28
CA ALA A 206 22.72 -6.29 -4.16
C ALA A 206 21.79 -7.48 -4.44
N LYS A 207 22.01 -8.15 -5.58
CA LYS A 207 21.29 -9.38 -5.91
C LYS A 207 21.49 -10.41 -4.80
N GLN A 208 20.41 -10.98 -4.34
CA GLN A 208 20.38 -11.98 -3.27
C GLN A 208 20.23 -13.40 -3.85
N VAL A 209 20.54 -14.41 -3.04
CA VAL A 209 20.50 -15.81 -3.46
C VAL A 209 19.10 -16.30 -3.87
N TRP A 210 18.06 -15.68 -3.38
CA TRP A 210 16.67 -15.98 -3.74
C TRP A 210 16.19 -15.30 -5.03
N ALA A 211 17.02 -14.48 -5.64
CA ALA A 211 16.71 -13.74 -6.87
C ALA A 211 17.30 -14.42 -8.14
N GLU A 212 17.62 -15.70 -8.04
CA GLU A 212 18.18 -16.51 -9.15
C GLU A 212 17.11 -17.02 -10.11
#